data_c061011c1e493bb000db6c270a72e21d
#
_entry.id   c061011c1e493bb000db6c270a72e21d
#
_cell.length_a   1.000
_cell.length_b   1.000
_cell.length_c   1.000
_cell.angle_alpha   90.00
_cell.angle_beta   90.00
_cell.angle_gamma   90.00
#
_symmetry.space_group_name_H-M   'P 1'
#
loop_
_entity.id
_entity.type
_entity.pdbx_description
1 polymer ?
#
loop_
_entity_poly.entity_id
_entity_poly.type
_entity_poly.pdbx_seq_one_letter_code
_entity_poly.pdbx_strand_id
1 'polypeptide(L)'
;MSIFTSVERAEPEDTTEIMRLLANTAEWLLRKGSTQWNALLRGEDSHNTPEAVNRGEVYIFRDEGKIAGMVILMEQPNSWDRHLWAGKAEDGAAIYLHRLAVNRKYAGRDVGKQIMQWTESFVPEQLHKGIIRLDCLSSIPALNEFYRNLNYDFVGEGVNSSGTYSMYEKKL
;
A
#
# COMPACT_ATOMS: atom_id res chain seq x y z
N MET A 1 1.44 10.97 18.70
CA MET A 1 2.51 11.77 18.10
C MET A 1 3.16 10.96 16.97
N SER A 2 3.38 11.59 15.82
CA SER A 2 4.03 10.90 14.70
C SER A 2 5.50 10.63 15.01
N ILE A 3 5.98 9.45 14.60
CA ILE A 3 7.42 9.13 14.68
C ILE A 3 8.19 9.63 13.46
N PHE A 4 7.48 10.13 12.43
CA PHE A 4 8.13 10.56 11.20
C PHE A 4 8.68 11.97 11.34
N THR A 5 9.93 12.14 10.92
CA THR A 5 10.56 13.47 10.80
C THR A 5 10.21 14.14 9.49
N SER A 6 9.91 13.35 8.45
CA SER A 6 9.39 13.84 7.18
C SER A 6 8.52 12.80 6.47
N VAL A 7 7.59 13.31 5.66
CA VAL A 7 6.82 12.52 4.68
C VAL A 7 7.00 13.23 3.34
N GLU A 8 7.45 12.48 2.34
CA GLU A 8 7.81 13.07 1.07
C GLU A 8 7.47 12.15 -0.10
N ARG A 9 7.25 12.76 -1.26
CA ARG A 9 7.14 12.02 -2.51
C ARG A 9 8.53 11.49 -2.85
N ALA A 10 8.62 10.19 -3.15
CA ALA A 10 9.90 9.57 -3.50
C ALA A 10 10.46 10.12 -4.81
N GLU A 11 11.76 10.29 -4.84
CA GLU A 11 12.52 10.67 -6.04
C GLU A 11 13.27 9.44 -6.60
N PRO A 12 13.72 9.46 -7.88
CA PRO A 12 14.42 8.33 -8.47
C PRO A 12 15.61 7.82 -7.65
N GLU A 13 16.29 8.69 -6.94
CA GLU A 13 17.42 8.37 -6.06
C GLU A 13 17.03 7.47 -4.89
N ASP A 14 15.76 7.49 -4.49
CA ASP A 14 15.23 6.68 -3.39
C ASP A 14 14.92 5.24 -3.80
N THR A 15 14.87 4.95 -5.11
CA THR A 15 14.37 3.70 -5.66
C THR A 15 15.08 2.47 -5.08
N THR A 16 16.42 2.51 -4.96
CA THR A 16 17.19 1.39 -4.43
C THR A 16 16.81 1.06 -2.98
N GLU A 17 16.66 2.08 -2.14
CA GLU A 17 16.26 1.90 -0.74
C GLU A 17 14.82 1.39 -0.64
N ILE A 18 13.91 1.92 -1.47
CA ILE A 18 12.53 1.47 -1.57
C ILE A 18 12.45 -0.01 -1.95
N MET A 19 13.15 -0.41 -3.01
CA MET A 19 13.15 -1.81 -3.46
C MET A 19 13.73 -2.76 -2.41
N ARG A 20 14.74 -2.32 -1.66
CA ARG A 20 15.28 -3.07 -0.53
C ARG A 20 14.24 -3.23 0.58
N LEU A 21 13.49 -2.18 0.91
CA LEU A 21 12.40 -2.25 1.89
C LEU A 21 11.34 -3.27 1.45
N LEU A 22 10.93 -3.25 0.19
CA LEU A 22 9.94 -4.18 -0.35
C LEU A 22 10.45 -5.63 -0.32
N ALA A 23 11.69 -5.87 -0.71
CA ALA A 23 12.30 -7.21 -0.67
C ALA A 23 12.37 -7.74 0.77
N ASN A 24 12.81 -6.92 1.70
CA ASN A 24 12.89 -7.29 3.12
C ASN A 24 11.49 -7.60 3.70
N THR A 25 10.50 -6.84 3.29
CA THR A 25 9.10 -7.08 3.69
C THR A 25 8.58 -8.39 3.12
N ALA A 26 8.86 -8.68 1.85
CA ALA A 26 8.49 -9.94 1.20
C ALA A 26 9.14 -11.15 1.89
N GLU A 27 10.42 -11.07 2.25
CA GLU A 27 11.11 -12.10 3.02
C GLU A 27 10.49 -12.32 4.40
N TRP A 28 10.18 -11.23 5.09
CA TRP A 28 9.52 -11.30 6.40
C TRP A 28 8.15 -11.96 6.30
N LEU A 29 7.35 -11.59 5.29
CA LEU A 29 6.05 -12.21 5.03
C LEU A 29 6.19 -13.70 4.76
N LEU A 30 7.18 -14.11 3.95
CA LEU A 30 7.44 -15.51 3.65
C LEU A 30 7.79 -16.30 4.91
N ARG A 31 8.64 -15.76 5.79
CA ARG A 31 8.95 -16.38 7.08
C ARG A 31 7.73 -16.53 7.99
N LYS A 32 6.72 -15.66 7.82
CA LYS A 32 5.44 -15.75 8.54
C LYS A 32 4.41 -16.64 7.85
N GLY A 33 4.80 -17.31 6.76
CA GLY A 33 3.92 -18.21 6.01
C GLY A 33 3.04 -17.52 4.96
N SER A 34 3.26 -16.23 4.69
CA SER A 34 2.53 -15.51 3.66
C SER A 34 3.32 -15.42 2.36
N THR A 35 2.66 -15.74 1.24
CA THR A 35 3.23 -15.64 -0.10
C THR A 35 2.79 -14.37 -0.84
N GLN A 36 2.15 -13.43 -0.14
CA GLN A 36 1.50 -12.26 -0.74
C GLN A 36 2.43 -11.45 -1.66
N TRP A 37 3.69 -11.28 -1.28
CA TRP A 37 4.67 -10.52 -2.07
C TRP A 37 5.83 -11.39 -2.58
N ASN A 38 5.60 -12.67 -2.73
CA ASN A 38 6.63 -13.65 -3.08
C ASN A 38 7.27 -13.38 -4.45
N ALA A 39 6.50 -12.80 -5.37
CA ALA A 39 6.98 -12.43 -6.70
C ALA A 39 8.14 -11.42 -6.65
N LEU A 40 8.14 -10.52 -5.67
CA LEU A 40 9.24 -9.56 -5.46
C LEU A 40 10.59 -10.25 -5.20
N LEU A 41 10.57 -11.42 -4.56
CA LEU A 41 11.78 -12.21 -4.30
C LEU A 41 12.36 -12.84 -5.57
N ARG A 42 11.55 -12.94 -6.63
CA ARG A 42 11.96 -13.41 -7.94
C ARG A 42 12.30 -12.28 -8.91
N GLY A 43 12.32 -11.03 -8.42
CA GLY A 43 12.52 -9.85 -9.25
C GLY A 43 11.29 -9.42 -10.06
N GLU A 44 10.13 -9.98 -9.75
CA GLU A 44 8.86 -9.63 -10.41
C GLU A 44 8.12 -8.61 -9.55
N ASP A 45 7.87 -7.42 -10.11
CA ASP A 45 7.13 -6.36 -9.43
C ASP A 45 5.90 -5.98 -10.27
N SER A 46 4.74 -6.49 -9.90
CA SER A 46 3.48 -6.28 -10.62
C SER A 46 3.03 -4.81 -10.65
N HIS A 47 3.49 -4.01 -9.69
CA HIS A 47 3.19 -2.58 -9.64
C HIS A 47 4.25 -1.71 -10.30
N ASN A 48 5.35 -2.32 -10.77
CA ASN A 48 6.49 -1.60 -11.36
C ASN A 48 6.86 -0.37 -10.50
N THR A 49 7.31 -0.63 -9.29
CA THR A 49 7.58 0.42 -8.30
C THR A 49 8.55 1.51 -8.79
N PRO A 50 9.65 1.20 -9.52
CA PRO A 50 10.50 2.25 -10.06
C PRO A 50 9.75 3.21 -10.99
N GLU A 51 8.84 2.70 -11.80
CA GLU A 51 8.01 3.54 -12.67
C GLU A 51 6.97 4.33 -11.88
N ALA A 52 6.41 3.75 -10.82
CA ALA A 52 5.53 4.47 -9.90
C ALA A 52 6.26 5.64 -9.21
N VAL A 53 7.53 5.47 -8.86
CA VAL A 53 8.39 6.57 -8.37
C VAL A 53 8.48 7.67 -9.42
N ASN A 54 8.77 7.32 -10.67
CA ASN A 54 8.88 8.29 -11.76
C ASN A 54 7.56 9.06 -11.99
N ARG A 55 6.41 8.41 -11.79
CA ARG A 55 5.09 9.06 -11.90
C ARG A 55 4.72 9.88 -10.67
N GLY A 56 5.53 9.85 -9.60
CA GLY A 56 5.24 10.58 -8.37
C GLY A 56 4.13 9.96 -7.51
N GLU A 57 3.94 8.65 -7.61
CA GLU A 57 2.90 7.91 -6.89
C GLU A 57 3.37 7.29 -5.57
N VAL A 58 4.67 7.28 -5.33
CA VAL A 58 5.26 6.66 -4.13
C VAL A 58 5.55 7.71 -3.08
N TYR A 59 5.09 7.45 -1.86
CA TYR A 59 5.33 8.32 -0.70
C TYR A 59 6.14 7.55 0.35
N ILE A 60 7.18 8.20 0.87
CA ILE A 60 8.08 7.63 1.85
C ILE A 60 8.01 8.39 3.16
N PHE A 61 8.07 7.65 4.24
CA PHE A 61 7.96 8.13 5.61
C PHE A 61 9.29 7.93 6.28
N ARG A 62 9.98 9.02 6.59
CA ARG A 62 11.33 8.98 7.15
C ARG A 62 11.34 9.28 8.64
N ASP A 63 12.22 8.60 9.34
CA ASP A 63 12.61 8.87 10.70
C ASP A 63 14.14 9.09 10.71
N GLU A 64 14.57 10.31 11.01
CA GLU A 64 15.98 10.71 10.99
C GLU A 64 16.74 10.25 9.72
N GLY A 65 16.12 10.50 8.56
CA GLY A 65 16.68 10.17 7.25
C GLY A 65 16.50 8.72 6.78
N LYS A 66 16.03 7.81 7.64
CA LYS A 66 15.80 6.40 7.28
C LYS A 66 14.34 6.17 6.89
N ILE A 67 14.10 5.34 5.89
CA ILE A 67 12.73 4.98 5.51
C ILE A 67 12.13 4.06 6.56
N ALA A 68 11.13 4.56 7.29
CA ALA A 68 10.35 3.78 8.24
C ALA A 68 9.18 3.03 7.57
N GLY A 69 8.68 3.58 6.46
CA GLY A 69 7.62 2.94 5.69
C GLY A 69 7.35 3.66 4.38
N MET A 70 6.48 3.07 3.59
CA MET A 70 6.09 3.61 2.28
C MET A 70 4.67 3.22 1.92
N VAL A 71 4.11 3.91 0.91
CA VAL A 71 2.84 3.57 0.29
C VAL A 71 2.85 4.03 -1.17
N ILE A 72 2.16 3.31 -2.04
CA ILE A 72 1.88 3.75 -3.40
C ILE A 72 0.43 4.23 -3.46
N LEU A 73 0.20 5.43 -3.96
CA LEU A 73 -1.13 6.01 -4.15
C LEU A 73 -1.33 6.31 -5.63
N MET A 74 -2.21 5.55 -6.28
CA MET A 74 -2.52 5.68 -7.70
C MET A 74 -3.85 6.39 -7.89
N GLU A 75 -3.84 7.50 -8.62
CA GLU A 75 -5.08 8.22 -8.99
C GLU A 75 -5.85 7.52 -10.11
N GLN A 76 -5.16 6.67 -10.88
CA GLN A 76 -5.75 5.86 -11.93
C GLN A 76 -5.61 4.38 -11.58
N PRO A 77 -6.66 3.58 -11.76
CA PRO A 77 -6.57 2.14 -11.52
C PRO A 77 -5.59 1.49 -12.51
N ASN A 78 -4.79 0.55 -12.01
CA ASN A 78 -3.99 -0.30 -12.87
C ASN A 78 -4.83 -1.50 -13.39
N SER A 79 -4.23 -2.42 -14.14
CA SER A 79 -4.94 -3.56 -14.70
C SER A 79 -5.53 -4.49 -13.62
N TRP A 80 -4.84 -4.65 -12.50
CA TRP A 80 -5.32 -5.41 -11.36
C TRP A 80 -6.55 -4.74 -10.71
N ASP A 81 -6.47 -3.43 -10.50
CA ASP A 81 -7.58 -2.66 -9.92
C ASP A 81 -8.81 -2.72 -10.82
N ARG A 82 -8.64 -2.61 -12.15
CA ARG A 82 -9.75 -2.72 -13.10
C ARG A 82 -10.39 -4.10 -13.08
N HIS A 83 -9.58 -5.15 -12.96
CA HIS A 83 -10.09 -6.51 -12.80
C HIS A 83 -10.90 -6.65 -11.51
N LEU A 84 -10.34 -6.18 -10.40
CA LEU A 84 -10.90 -6.35 -9.06
C LEU A 84 -12.16 -5.49 -8.83
N TRP A 85 -12.10 -4.22 -9.20
CA TRP A 85 -13.15 -3.24 -8.93
C TRP A 85 -14.16 -3.10 -10.08
N ALA A 86 -13.90 -3.71 -11.22
CA ALA A 86 -14.78 -3.76 -12.39
C ALA A 86 -15.36 -2.37 -12.73
N GLY A 87 -16.69 -2.23 -12.84
CA GLY A 87 -17.32 -0.98 -13.21
C GLY A 87 -17.04 0.21 -12.29
N LYS A 88 -16.73 -0.01 -11.01
CA LYS A 88 -16.35 1.05 -10.08
C LYS A 88 -14.99 1.67 -10.40
N ALA A 89 -14.08 0.92 -11.04
CA ALA A 89 -12.75 1.40 -11.35
C ALA A 89 -12.72 2.65 -12.24
N GLU A 90 -13.79 2.87 -13.00
CA GLU A 90 -13.88 4.00 -13.94
C GLU A 90 -14.63 5.22 -13.37
N ASP A 91 -15.01 5.21 -12.08
CA ASP A 91 -15.76 6.30 -11.48
C ASP A 91 -14.95 7.58 -11.22
N GLY A 92 -13.62 7.48 -11.27
CA GLY A 92 -12.70 8.62 -11.06
C GLY A 92 -12.69 9.15 -9.63
N ALA A 93 -13.39 8.52 -8.69
CA ALA A 93 -13.60 9.03 -7.34
C ALA A 93 -12.58 8.56 -6.32
N ALA A 94 -11.81 7.52 -6.65
CA ALA A 94 -10.96 6.83 -5.67
C ALA A 94 -9.48 6.94 -5.96
N ILE A 95 -8.71 6.85 -4.88
CA ILE A 95 -7.29 6.47 -4.88
C ILE A 95 -7.20 4.97 -4.70
N TYR A 96 -6.30 4.34 -5.43
CA TYR A 96 -5.95 2.93 -5.29
C TYR A 96 -4.63 2.83 -4.54
N LEU A 97 -4.70 2.27 -3.33
CA LEU A 97 -3.55 2.16 -2.43
C LEU A 97 -2.89 0.80 -2.58
N HIS A 98 -1.57 0.81 -2.80
CA HIS A 98 -0.76 -0.39 -2.97
C HIS A 98 0.52 -0.31 -2.14
N ARG A 99 1.11 -1.45 -1.87
CA ARG A 99 2.45 -1.57 -1.26
C ARG A 99 2.61 -0.77 0.04
N LEU A 100 1.63 -0.83 0.94
CA LEU A 100 1.84 -0.37 2.30
C LEU A 100 2.89 -1.28 2.95
N ALA A 101 4.07 -0.75 3.15
CA ALA A 101 5.20 -1.48 3.71
C ALA A 101 5.80 -0.73 4.90
N VAL A 102 6.09 -1.47 5.96
CA VAL A 102 6.71 -0.94 7.17
C VAL A 102 8.06 -1.60 7.38
N ASN A 103 9.10 -0.80 7.57
CA ASN A 103 10.42 -1.29 7.92
C ASN A 103 10.34 -2.03 9.26
N ARG A 104 10.77 -3.29 9.27
CA ARG A 104 10.62 -4.18 10.44
C ARG A 104 11.35 -3.67 11.69
N LYS A 105 12.34 -2.79 11.54
CA LYS A 105 13.00 -2.12 12.67
C LYS A 105 12.03 -1.23 13.47
N TYR A 106 10.91 -0.87 12.87
CA TYR A 106 9.85 -0.05 13.48
C TYR A 106 8.65 -0.87 13.90
N ALA A 107 8.75 -2.20 13.92
CA ALA A 107 7.64 -3.08 14.32
C ALA A 107 7.14 -2.73 15.73
N GLY A 108 5.82 -2.80 15.94
CA GLY A 108 5.19 -2.50 17.23
C GLY A 108 5.06 -1.01 17.54
N ARG A 109 5.36 -0.12 16.62
CA ARG A 109 5.28 1.34 16.80
C ARG A 109 4.14 1.99 16.02
N ASP A 110 3.16 1.22 15.63
CA ASP A 110 1.96 1.66 14.88
C ASP A 110 2.25 2.42 13.58
N VAL A 111 3.39 2.15 12.93
CA VAL A 111 3.80 2.85 11.72
C VAL A 111 2.77 2.69 10.60
N GLY A 112 2.27 1.48 10.37
CA GLY A 112 1.24 1.23 9.36
C GLY A 112 -0.03 2.06 9.61
N LYS A 113 -0.48 2.12 10.83
CA LYS A 113 -1.63 2.95 11.22
C LYS A 113 -1.38 4.42 10.97
N GLN A 114 -0.20 4.92 11.32
CA GLN A 114 0.18 6.32 11.12
C GLN A 114 0.24 6.67 9.63
N ILE A 115 0.76 5.77 8.78
CA ILE A 115 0.76 5.95 7.32
C ILE A 115 -0.67 6.03 6.79
N MET A 116 -1.57 5.16 7.25
CA MET A 116 -2.96 5.18 6.82
C MET A 116 -3.67 6.47 7.25
N GLN A 117 -3.46 6.93 8.48
CA GLN A 117 -4.03 8.19 8.97
C GLN A 117 -3.52 9.39 8.17
N TRP A 118 -2.23 9.43 7.85
CA TRP A 118 -1.68 10.46 6.98
C TRP A 118 -2.32 10.42 5.60
N THR A 119 -2.46 9.23 5.01
CA THR A 119 -3.06 9.04 3.68
C THR A 119 -4.51 9.55 3.67
N GLU A 120 -5.28 9.26 4.71
CA GLU A 120 -6.68 9.67 4.83
C GLU A 120 -6.85 11.20 4.89
N SER A 121 -5.87 11.92 5.41
CA SER A 121 -5.84 13.38 5.39
C SER A 121 -5.31 13.92 4.06
N PHE A 122 -4.24 13.32 3.55
CA PHE A 122 -3.55 13.77 2.35
C PHE A 122 -4.41 13.63 1.08
N VAL A 123 -5.12 12.52 0.94
CA VAL A 123 -5.88 12.20 -0.27
C VAL A 123 -6.93 13.26 -0.60
N PRO A 124 -7.85 13.64 0.31
CA PRO A 124 -8.82 14.67 -0.02
C PRO A 124 -8.22 16.06 -0.18
N GLU A 125 -7.21 16.39 0.62
CA GLU A 125 -6.61 17.73 0.61
C GLU A 125 -5.71 17.98 -0.60
N GLN A 126 -4.92 17.00 -1.01
CA GLN A 126 -3.90 17.17 -2.04
C GLN A 126 -4.24 16.49 -3.37
N LEU A 127 -4.94 15.37 -3.33
CA LEU A 127 -5.29 14.62 -4.54
C LEU A 127 -6.76 14.80 -4.94
N HIS A 128 -7.54 15.50 -4.12
CA HIS A 128 -8.95 15.84 -4.39
C HIS A 128 -9.81 14.61 -4.71
N LYS A 129 -9.54 13.50 -4.03
CA LYS A 129 -10.31 12.26 -4.11
C LYS A 129 -11.01 11.99 -2.77
N GLY A 130 -12.20 11.43 -2.83
CA GLY A 130 -13.02 11.19 -1.64
C GLY A 130 -13.09 9.75 -1.18
N ILE A 131 -12.36 8.83 -1.84
CA ILE A 131 -12.41 7.40 -1.55
C ILE A 131 -11.02 6.81 -1.62
N ILE A 132 -10.70 5.93 -0.67
CA ILE A 132 -9.51 5.06 -0.74
C ILE A 132 -10.00 3.64 -0.98
N ARG A 133 -9.42 2.96 -1.97
CA ARG A 133 -9.65 1.54 -2.28
C ARG A 133 -8.36 0.76 -2.14
N LEU A 134 -8.46 -0.42 -1.56
CA LEU A 134 -7.32 -1.33 -1.39
C LEU A 134 -7.79 -2.78 -1.35
N ASP A 135 -6.85 -3.70 -1.45
CA ASP A 135 -7.11 -5.13 -1.32
C ASP A 135 -5.98 -5.81 -0.54
N CYS A 136 -6.30 -6.93 0.06
CA CYS A 136 -5.35 -7.81 0.71
C CYS A 136 -5.79 -9.25 0.61
N LEU A 137 -4.87 -10.20 0.80
CA LEU A 137 -5.21 -11.62 0.80
C LEU A 137 -6.27 -11.93 1.86
N SER A 138 -7.35 -12.60 1.43
CA SER A 138 -8.45 -12.99 2.33
C SER A 138 -8.01 -13.98 3.41
N SER A 139 -6.98 -14.77 3.12
CA SER A 139 -6.45 -15.79 4.03
C SER A 139 -5.61 -15.27 5.18
N ILE A 140 -5.36 -13.96 5.27
CA ILE A 140 -4.55 -13.37 6.32
C ILE A 140 -5.44 -12.56 7.28
N PRO A 141 -5.89 -13.17 8.40
CA PRO A 141 -6.82 -12.50 9.32
C PRO A 141 -6.30 -11.17 9.87
N ALA A 142 -5.00 -11.10 10.19
CA ALA A 142 -4.40 -9.89 10.75
C ALA A 142 -4.48 -8.67 9.83
N LEU A 143 -4.31 -8.86 8.51
CA LEU A 143 -4.45 -7.77 7.53
C LEU A 143 -5.90 -7.33 7.41
N ASN A 144 -6.83 -8.27 7.34
CA ASN A 144 -8.25 -7.96 7.25
C ASN A 144 -8.73 -7.21 8.50
N GLU A 145 -8.32 -7.65 9.67
CA GLU A 145 -8.62 -6.99 10.94
C GLU A 145 -8.02 -5.57 10.99
N PHE A 146 -6.78 -5.41 10.53
CA PHE A 146 -6.11 -4.12 10.48
C PHE A 146 -6.95 -3.07 9.74
N TYR A 147 -7.43 -3.40 8.54
CA TYR A 147 -8.22 -2.46 7.75
C TYR A 147 -9.63 -2.24 8.34
N ARG A 148 -10.27 -3.27 8.87
CA ARG A 148 -11.56 -3.11 9.57
C ARG A 148 -11.44 -2.20 10.77
N ASN A 149 -10.38 -2.33 11.54
CA ASN A 149 -10.12 -1.49 12.73
C ASN A 149 -9.85 -0.02 12.36
N LEU A 150 -9.47 0.25 11.12
CA LEU A 150 -9.33 1.60 10.56
C LEU A 150 -10.62 2.11 9.89
N ASN A 151 -11.74 1.38 10.08
CA ASN A 151 -13.05 1.71 9.52
C ASN A 151 -13.12 1.64 8.00
N TYR A 152 -12.36 0.72 7.39
CA TYR A 152 -12.53 0.36 5.99
C TYR A 152 -13.68 -0.65 5.88
N ASP A 153 -14.57 -0.42 4.92
CA ASP A 153 -15.69 -1.31 4.65
C ASP A 153 -15.27 -2.44 3.74
N PHE A 154 -15.56 -3.68 4.15
CA PHE A 154 -15.44 -4.84 3.27
C PHE A 154 -16.52 -4.79 2.19
N VAL A 155 -16.12 -4.78 0.93
CA VAL A 155 -17.06 -4.64 -0.20
C VAL A 155 -17.12 -5.86 -1.12
N GLY A 156 -16.34 -6.88 -0.85
CA GLY A 156 -16.36 -8.13 -1.62
C GLY A 156 -15.00 -8.78 -1.74
N GLU A 157 -14.95 -9.79 -2.58
CA GLU A 157 -13.73 -10.54 -2.87
C GLU A 157 -13.48 -10.62 -4.37
N GLY A 158 -12.20 -10.65 -4.75
CA GLY A 158 -11.76 -10.93 -6.10
C GLY A 158 -10.77 -12.08 -6.12
N VAL A 159 -10.67 -12.76 -7.25
CA VAL A 159 -9.83 -13.96 -7.39
C VAL A 159 -8.90 -13.81 -8.57
N ASN A 160 -7.66 -14.27 -8.41
CA ASN A 160 -6.73 -14.51 -9.51
C ASN A 160 -5.99 -15.85 -9.27
N SER A 161 -4.99 -16.15 -10.10
CA SER A 161 -4.17 -17.36 -9.97
C SER A 161 -3.36 -17.43 -8.67
N SER A 162 -3.16 -16.30 -7.99
CA SER A 162 -2.39 -16.23 -6.73
C SER A 162 -3.26 -16.40 -5.48
N GLY A 163 -4.59 -16.27 -5.59
CA GLY A 163 -5.50 -16.46 -4.46
C GLY A 163 -6.74 -15.59 -4.51
N THR A 164 -7.38 -15.49 -3.35
CA THR A 164 -8.57 -14.67 -3.13
C THR A 164 -8.19 -13.42 -2.33
N TYR A 165 -8.69 -12.28 -2.76
CA TYR A 165 -8.38 -10.98 -2.17
C TYR A 165 -9.63 -10.32 -1.62
N SER A 166 -9.56 -9.85 -0.38
CA SER A 166 -10.60 -9.03 0.24
C SER A 166 -10.45 -7.58 -0.25
N MET A 167 -11.56 -6.99 -0.65
CA MET A 167 -11.63 -5.62 -1.13
C MET A 167 -12.18 -4.71 -0.05
N TYR A 168 -11.47 -3.61 0.20
CA TYR A 168 -11.84 -2.62 1.21
C TYR A 168 -11.93 -1.23 0.62
N GLU A 169 -12.91 -0.46 1.10
CA GLU A 169 -13.16 0.90 0.67
C GLU A 169 -13.44 1.79 1.87
N LYS A 170 -12.94 3.02 1.84
CA LYS A 170 -13.28 4.04 2.85
C LYS A 170 -13.61 5.35 2.16
N LYS A 171 -14.78 5.88 2.50
CA LYS A 171 -15.17 7.26 2.14
C LYS A 171 -14.58 8.22 3.16
N LEU A 172 -13.95 9.27 2.66
CA LEU A 172 -13.23 10.26 3.46
C LEU A 172 -14.09 11.47 3.78
#